data_bc3d178490a5f40f9a687e4f24edd913
#
_entry.id   bc3d178490a5f40f9a687e4f24edd913
#
_cell.length_a   1.000
_cell.length_b   1.000
_cell.length_c   1.000
_cell.angle_alpha   90.00
_cell.angle_beta   90.00
_cell.angle_gamma   90.00
#
_symmetry.space_group_name_H-M   'P 1'
#
loop_
_entity.id
_entity.type
_entity.pdbx_description
1 polymer ?
#
loop_
_entity_poly.entity_id
_entity_poly.type
_entity_poly.pdbx_seq_one_letter_code
_entity_poly.pdbx_strand_id
1 'polypeptide(L)'
;MLDHARLDPHGARIHMVKGKRKTLPKNFEDLLGDGDPEAIKAVFEACDVNAYGGVFKQTALAFNDLPDALVRWLVERGADIGAPDSYGETPLHARAGHWQGRIEVLLELGADVHGVDSRGDTPLHKAAGVRNARNVRLLLAHGARIEAVNKAGLTPLEHALQRCRNSDIEGMADVAEVLLQAQPRAPDTRPFAARLFGKAAPTDPLISPTMRESVQRIGTDFEFHRSGFNPDSVDATSAALDRLYVLFGVAPVPRRSMHDGKAPIVAKAASRQERHQELWELLVPSSGAAMTVQGEVIRISGRIAAELDGNGGVNWDGQFAQMADALLLHLGSGNALPAPERDEAAAIIGEVKRKYGDTRRLCELAVAWVALNPSPIALPRPAYKR
;
A
#
# COMPACT_ATOMS: atom_id res chain seq x y z
N MET A 1 10.92 -37.63 43.78
CA MET A 1 11.74 -36.41 43.89
C MET A 1 11.17 -35.57 44.98
N LEU A 2 11.88 -35.45 46.11
CA LEU A 2 11.41 -34.79 47.34
C LEU A 2 11.47 -33.27 47.10
N ASP A 3 10.32 -32.64 47.30
CA ASP A 3 10.09 -31.18 47.23
C ASP A 3 10.75 -30.54 48.46
N HIS A 4 11.92 -29.87 48.26
CA HIS A 4 12.60 -29.14 49.31
C HIS A 4 11.95 -27.76 49.51
N ALA A 5 10.85 -27.73 50.27
CA ALA A 5 10.28 -26.50 50.78
C ALA A 5 11.28 -25.83 51.75
N ARG A 6 11.74 -24.60 51.42
CA ARG A 6 12.48 -23.78 52.40
C ARG A 6 11.51 -23.34 53.50
N LEU A 7 11.88 -23.62 54.72
CA LEU A 7 11.20 -23.13 55.92
C LEU A 7 11.92 -21.89 56.45
N ASP A 8 11.18 -20.97 57.09
CA ASP A 8 11.74 -19.86 57.83
C ASP A 8 12.37 -20.35 59.17
N PRO A 9 13.11 -19.48 59.91
CA PRO A 9 13.71 -19.88 61.20
C PRO A 9 12.74 -20.30 62.29
N HIS A 10 11.42 -20.12 62.05
CA HIS A 10 10.33 -20.51 62.98
C HIS A 10 9.45 -21.63 62.42
N GLY A 11 9.86 -22.33 61.36
CA GLY A 11 9.19 -23.50 60.80
C GLY A 11 7.93 -23.23 59.97
N ALA A 12 7.66 -21.98 59.62
CA ALA A 12 6.55 -21.65 58.73
C ALA A 12 6.97 -21.87 57.25
N ARG A 13 6.08 -22.46 56.43
CA ARG A 13 6.28 -22.61 55.00
C ARG A 13 6.34 -21.24 54.35
N ILE A 14 7.49 -20.85 53.87
CA ILE A 14 7.60 -19.68 52.97
C ILE A 14 6.87 -20.05 51.69
N HIS A 15 5.63 -19.60 51.54
CA HIS A 15 4.99 -19.57 50.25
C HIS A 15 5.74 -18.58 49.40
N MET A 16 6.69 -19.05 48.58
CA MET A 16 7.24 -18.22 47.52
C MET A 16 6.06 -17.80 46.66
N VAL A 17 5.69 -16.52 46.72
CA VAL A 17 4.73 -15.93 45.81
C VAL A 17 5.33 -16.08 44.43
N LYS A 18 4.80 -17.02 43.66
CA LYS A 18 5.20 -17.24 42.27
C LYS A 18 5.02 -15.92 41.56
N GLY A 19 6.14 -15.30 41.11
CA GLY A 19 6.07 -14.03 40.40
C GLY A 19 5.10 -14.16 39.20
N LYS A 20 4.33 -13.12 38.93
CA LYS A 20 3.37 -13.09 37.83
C LYS A 20 4.07 -13.36 36.52
N ARG A 21 3.40 -14.07 35.60
CA ARG A 21 3.93 -14.34 34.24
C ARG A 21 4.07 -13.05 33.44
N LYS A 22 5.17 -12.91 32.72
CA LYS A 22 5.43 -11.76 31.86
C LYS A 22 4.87 -11.94 30.43
N THR A 23 4.22 -13.07 30.15
CA THR A 23 3.63 -13.36 28.85
C THR A 23 2.13 -13.59 28.99
N LEU A 24 1.37 -13.04 28.07
CA LEU A 24 -0.06 -13.30 27.91
C LEU A 24 -0.28 -14.77 27.49
N PRO A 25 -1.43 -15.36 27.80
CA PRO A 25 -1.78 -16.69 27.31
C PRO A 25 -1.91 -16.66 25.78
N LYS A 26 -1.63 -17.80 25.11
CA LYS A 26 -1.66 -17.88 23.64
C LYS A 26 -3.03 -17.61 23.03
N ASN A 27 -4.10 -17.88 23.77
CA ASN A 27 -5.49 -17.65 23.39
C ASN A 27 -6.02 -16.28 23.86
N PHE A 28 -5.16 -15.31 24.14
CA PHE A 28 -5.59 -14.01 24.65
C PHE A 28 -6.49 -13.26 23.64
N GLU A 29 -6.19 -13.37 22.35
CA GLU A 29 -7.02 -12.79 21.29
C GLU A 29 -8.41 -13.43 21.22
N ASP A 30 -8.49 -14.76 21.42
CA ASP A 30 -9.78 -15.46 21.47
C ASP A 30 -10.62 -14.96 22.66
N LEU A 31 -9.99 -14.76 23.84
CA LEU A 31 -10.68 -14.20 25.02
C LEU A 31 -11.18 -12.77 24.78
N LEU A 32 -10.47 -11.97 23.99
CA LEU A 32 -10.95 -10.64 23.59
C LEU A 32 -12.16 -10.76 22.67
N GLY A 33 -12.15 -11.72 21.73
CA GLY A 33 -13.26 -12.00 20.83
C GLY A 33 -14.53 -12.48 21.55
N ASP A 34 -14.38 -13.27 22.63
CA ASP A 34 -15.49 -13.72 23.46
C ASP A 34 -16.13 -12.59 24.28
N GLY A 35 -15.37 -11.51 24.52
CA GLY A 35 -15.85 -10.27 25.12
C GLY A 35 -16.23 -10.36 26.61
N ASP A 36 -15.86 -11.42 27.34
CA ASP A 36 -16.11 -11.55 28.81
C ASP A 36 -15.07 -10.75 29.62
N PRO A 37 -15.44 -9.61 30.22
CA PRO A 37 -14.51 -8.81 31.00
C PRO A 37 -13.90 -9.53 32.20
N GLU A 38 -14.64 -10.42 32.84
CA GLU A 38 -14.14 -11.13 34.03
C GLU A 38 -13.13 -12.21 33.66
N ALA A 39 -13.32 -12.89 32.52
CA ALA A 39 -12.33 -13.83 31.99
C ALA A 39 -11.03 -13.10 31.62
N ILE A 40 -11.11 -11.89 31.03
CA ILE A 40 -9.94 -11.09 30.69
C ILE A 40 -9.23 -10.59 31.97
N LYS A 41 -9.96 -10.12 32.99
CA LYS A 41 -9.39 -9.72 34.29
C LYS A 41 -8.67 -10.90 35.00
N ALA A 42 -9.25 -12.10 34.97
CA ALA A 42 -8.65 -13.28 35.53
C ALA A 42 -7.28 -13.64 34.96
N VAL A 43 -7.00 -13.28 33.67
CA VAL A 43 -5.67 -13.42 33.08
C VAL A 43 -4.63 -12.65 33.90
N PHE A 44 -4.95 -11.44 34.37
CA PHE A 44 -4.03 -10.56 35.09
C PHE A 44 -3.89 -10.87 36.59
N GLU A 45 -4.65 -11.84 37.12
CA GLU A 45 -4.36 -12.46 38.40
C GLU A 45 -3.05 -13.27 38.30
N ALA A 46 -2.86 -14.00 37.20
CA ALA A 46 -1.70 -14.86 36.96
C ALA A 46 -0.59 -14.17 36.12
N CYS A 47 -0.92 -13.13 35.33
CA CYS A 47 -0.01 -12.42 34.51
C CYS A 47 0.27 -11.00 35.04
N ASP A 48 1.44 -10.45 34.72
CA ASP A 48 1.75 -9.05 34.94
C ASP A 48 0.83 -8.17 34.08
N VAL A 49 0.48 -6.96 34.55
CA VAL A 49 -0.34 -6.02 33.79
C VAL A 49 0.35 -5.56 32.50
N ASN A 50 1.69 -5.62 32.47
CA ASN A 50 2.54 -5.36 31.31
C ASN A 50 2.98 -6.66 30.60
N ALA A 51 2.32 -7.78 30.87
CA ALA A 51 2.57 -9.02 30.14
C ALA A 51 2.35 -8.79 28.63
N TYR A 52 3.24 -9.35 27.84
CA TYR A 52 3.22 -9.22 26.38
C TYR A 52 2.82 -10.53 25.71
N GLY A 53 2.20 -10.42 24.52
CA GLY A 53 1.77 -11.56 23.73
C GLY A 53 1.80 -11.26 22.23
N GLY A 54 1.32 -12.22 21.46
CA GLY A 54 1.31 -12.14 20.03
C GLY A 54 2.69 -12.22 19.38
N VAL A 55 2.72 -12.16 18.05
CA VAL A 55 3.96 -12.26 17.24
C VAL A 55 4.87 -11.06 17.50
N PHE A 56 4.30 -9.90 17.76
CA PHE A 56 5.03 -8.63 17.94
C PHE A 56 5.42 -8.34 19.39
N LYS A 57 5.06 -9.21 20.34
CA LYS A 57 5.29 -9.01 21.78
C LYS A 57 4.64 -7.74 22.32
N GLN A 58 3.43 -7.47 21.92
CA GLN A 58 2.67 -6.29 22.33
C GLN A 58 1.98 -6.52 23.68
N THR A 59 1.75 -5.47 24.47
CA THR A 59 0.97 -5.54 25.70
C THR A 59 -0.53 -5.59 25.41
N ALA A 60 -1.33 -5.93 26.40
CA ALA A 60 -2.80 -6.00 26.26
C ALA A 60 -3.41 -4.69 25.75
N LEU A 61 -2.84 -3.53 26.13
CA LEU A 61 -3.31 -2.21 25.70
C LEU A 61 -3.25 -1.98 24.18
N ALA A 62 -2.39 -2.73 23.47
CA ALA A 62 -2.23 -2.59 22.01
C ALA A 62 -3.33 -3.30 21.22
N PHE A 63 -4.03 -4.28 21.82
CA PHE A 63 -5.10 -5.00 21.12
C PHE A 63 -6.34 -4.13 20.96
N ASN A 64 -6.80 -3.96 19.71
CA ASN A 64 -7.93 -3.08 19.38
C ASN A 64 -9.25 -3.53 20.03
N ASP A 65 -9.45 -4.83 20.22
CA ASP A 65 -10.69 -5.41 20.74
C ASP A 65 -10.77 -5.37 22.27
N LEU A 66 -9.72 -4.90 22.96
CA LEU A 66 -9.77 -4.72 24.40
C LEU A 66 -10.75 -3.58 24.75
N PRO A 67 -11.83 -3.85 25.54
CA PRO A 67 -12.82 -2.85 25.90
C PRO A 67 -12.23 -1.68 26.67
N ASP A 68 -12.73 -0.47 26.44
CA ASP A 68 -12.24 0.77 27.05
C ASP A 68 -12.25 0.72 28.59
N ALA A 69 -13.25 0.09 29.17
CA ALA A 69 -13.32 -0.12 30.63
C ALA A 69 -12.14 -0.96 31.15
N LEU A 70 -11.71 -1.97 30.38
CA LEU A 70 -10.56 -2.79 30.72
C LEU A 70 -9.23 -2.08 30.48
N VAL A 71 -9.15 -1.22 29.46
CA VAL A 71 -7.98 -0.34 29.26
C VAL A 71 -7.78 0.52 30.50
N ARG A 72 -8.83 1.21 30.99
CA ARG A 72 -8.77 2.05 32.19
C ARG A 72 -8.38 1.20 33.41
N TRP A 73 -9.02 0.04 33.60
CA TRP A 73 -8.76 -0.86 34.68
C TRP A 73 -7.31 -1.37 34.73
N LEU A 74 -6.69 -1.63 33.56
CA LEU A 74 -5.28 -2.01 33.46
C LEU A 74 -4.34 -0.85 33.80
N VAL A 75 -4.61 0.35 33.27
CA VAL A 75 -3.79 1.54 33.53
C VAL A 75 -3.85 1.94 35.00
N GLU A 76 -5.02 1.87 35.66
CA GLU A 76 -5.18 2.07 37.10
C GLU A 76 -4.34 1.08 37.93
N ARG A 77 -4.02 -0.08 37.38
CA ARG A 77 -3.15 -1.10 38.00
C ARG A 77 -1.68 -1.04 37.60
N GLY A 78 -1.29 0.04 36.90
CA GLY A 78 0.07 0.30 36.53
C GLY A 78 0.51 -0.30 35.20
N ALA A 79 -0.44 -0.61 34.28
CA ALA A 79 -0.09 -0.94 32.93
C ALA A 79 0.54 0.30 32.25
N ASP A 80 1.69 0.09 31.62
CA ASP A 80 2.41 1.14 30.91
C ASP A 80 1.74 1.43 29.57
N ILE A 81 1.12 2.61 29.48
CA ILE A 81 0.42 3.07 28.26
C ILE A 81 1.38 3.32 27.08
N GLY A 82 2.67 3.51 27.37
CA GLY A 82 3.73 3.72 26.40
C GLY A 82 4.56 2.47 26.10
N ALA A 83 4.24 1.30 26.67
CA ALA A 83 5.03 0.08 26.53
C ALA A 83 5.21 -0.31 25.05
N PRO A 84 6.46 -0.30 24.51
CA PRO A 84 6.69 -0.62 23.12
C PRO A 84 6.67 -2.13 22.87
N ASP A 85 6.26 -2.51 21.67
CA ASP A 85 6.42 -3.87 21.15
C ASP A 85 7.84 -4.10 20.58
N SER A 86 8.05 -5.23 19.87
CA SER A 86 9.34 -5.58 19.26
C SER A 86 9.75 -4.65 18.10
N TYR A 87 8.85 -3.84 17.57
CA TYR A 87 9.11 -2.81 16.55
C TYR A 87 9.13 -1.39 17.12
N GLY A 88 9.03 -1.23 18.43
CA GLY A 88 8.95 0.07 19.08
C GLY A 88 7.57 0.71 18.98
N GLU A 89 6.55 -0.01 18.53
CA GLU A 89 5.18 0.50 18.44
C GLU A 89 4.54 0.49 19.84
N THR A 90 4.11 1.65 20.32
CA THR A 90 3.31 1.76 21.55
C THR A 90 1.86 1.30 21.28
N PRO A 91 1.04 1.06 22.32
CA PRO A 91 -0.38 0.76 22.13
C PRO A 91 -1.12 1.76 21.26
N LEU A 92 -0.75 3.05 21.33
CA LEU A 92 -1.33 4.09 20.47
C LEU A 92 -0.94 3.91 19.00
N HIS A 93 0.31 3.52 18.69
CA HIS A 93 0.73 3.20 17.33
C HIS A 93 -0.06 2.01 16.77
N ALA A 94 -0.11 0.91 17.53
CA ALA A 94 -0.78 -0.31 17.10
C ALA A 94 -2.26 -0.07 16.78
N ARG A 95 -2.98 0.59 17.68
CA ARG A 95 -4.39 0.90 17.47
C ARG A 95 -4.61 1.96 16.39
N ALA A 96 -3.78 3.00 16.31
CA ALA A 96 -3.87 3.99 15.24
C ALA A 96 -3.64 3.38 13.85
N GLY A 97 -2.77 2.37 13.75
CA GLY A 97 -2.49 1.59 12.55
C GLY A 97 -3.53 0.53 12.20
N HIS A 98 -4.60 0.40 12.96
CA HIS A 98 -5.71 -0.50 12.65
C HIS A 98 -6.84 0.25 11.93
N TRP A 99 -7.42 -0.33 10.89
CA TRP A 99 -8.45 0.34 10.08
C TRP A 99 -9.72 0.72 10.86
N GLN A 100 -10.07 -0.06 11.90
CA GLN A 100 -11.13 0.23 12.88
C GLN A 100 -10.55 0.66 14.23
N GLY A 101 -9.35 1.21 14.26
CA GLY A 101 -8.62 1.50 15.49
C GLY A 101 -9.39 2.41 16.44
N ARG A 102 -9.46 2.00 17.69
CA ARG A 102 -10.11 2.73 18.81
C ARG A 102 -9.01 3.30 19.70
N ILE A 103 -8.76 4.60 19.54
CA ILE A 103 -7.64 5.29 20.21
C ILE A 103 -8.09 6.27 21.29
N GLU A 104 -9.39 6.57 21.39
CA GLU A 104 -9.93 7.59 22.26
C GLU A 104 -9.50 7.40 23.71
N VAL A 105 -9.71 6.21 24.24
CA VAL A 105 -9.39 5.90 25.64
C VAL A 105 -7.89 6.03 25.93
N LEU A 106 -7.02 5.70 24.98
CA LEU A 106 -5.56 5.86 25.14
C LEU A 106 -5.18 7.35 25.17
N LEU A 107 -5.81 8.16 24.31
CA LEU A 107 -5.59 9.61 24.28
C LEU A 107 -6.09 10.29 25.55
N GLU A 108 -7.27 9.92 26.06
CA GLU A 108 -7.83 10.42 27.31
C GLU A 108 -6.94 10.06 28.52
N LEU A 109 -6.28 8.92 28.47
CA LEU A 109 -5.34 8.47 29.51
C LEU A 109 -3.92 9.03 29.33
N GLY A 110 -3.70 9.90 28.35
CA GLY A 110 -2.45 10.62 28.15
C GLY A 110 -1.38 9.87 27.37
N ALA A 111 -1.75 8.96 26.46
CA ALA A 111 -0.79 8.33 25.57
C ALA A 111 -0.05 9.37 24.72
N ASP A 112 1.25 9.20 24.54
CA ASP A 112 2.09 10.14 23.80
C ASP A 112 1.81 10.08 22.28
N VAL A 113 1.25 11.16 21.74
CA VAL A 113 0.96 11.33 20.32
C VAL A 113 2.22 11.61 19.47
N HIS A 114 3.36 11.91 20.11
CA HIS A 114 4.63 12.23 19.46
C HIS A 114 5.63 11.08 19.48
N GLY A 115 5.33 10.00 20.22
CA GLY A 115 6.17 8.81 20.26
C GLY A 115 6.48 8.29 18.87
N VAL A 116 7.65 7.69 18.68
CA VAL A 116 8.07 7.14 17.38
C VAL A 116 8.45 5.68 17.51
N ASP A 117 8.10 4.90 16.50
CA ASP A 117 8.49 3.49 16.38
C ASP A 117 9.91 3.32 15.84
N SER A 118 10.34 2.09 15.60
CA SER A 118 11.67 1.77 15.07
C SER A 118 11.95 2.36 13.67
N ARG A 119 10.90 2.73 12.91
CA ARG A 119 10.99 3.40 11.60
C ARG A 119 10.89 4.92 11.72
N GLY A 120 10.68 5.45 12.91
CA GLY A 120 10.42 6.86 13.15
C GLY A 120 8.99 7.28 12.82
N ASP A 121 8.09 6.33 12.57
CA ASP A 121 6.67 6.61 12.34
C ASP A 121 6.01 7.03 13.66
N THR A 122 5.25 8.12 13.66
CA THR A 122 4.38 8.52 14.77
C THR A 122 3.01 7.82 14.65
N PRO A 123 2.14 7.82 15.69
CA PRO A 123 0.76 7.35 15.57
C PRO A 123 0.00 8.00 14.40
N LEU A 124 0.32 9.26 14.05
CA LEU A 124 -0.27 9.96 12.92
C LEU A 124 0.17 9.35 11.57
N HIS A 125 1.42 8.90 11.42
CA HIS A 125 1.86 8.15 10.25
C HIS A 125 1.08 6.84 10.11
N LYS A 126 0.84 6.13 11.21
CA LYS A 126 0.07 4.88 11.22
C LYS A 126 -1.38 5.12 10.79
N ALA A 127 -2.06 6.08 11.43
CA ALA A 127 -3.45 6.41 11.10
C ALA A 127 -3.62 6.86 9.65
N ALA A 128 -2.73 7.73 9.15
CA ALA A 128 -2.73 8.15 7.75
C ALA A 128 -2.45 6.98 6.81
N GLY A 129 -1.50 6.11 7.17
CA GLY A 129 -1.11 4.93 6.39
C GLY A 129 -2.21 3.90 6.18
N VAL A 130 -3.16 3.78 7.13
CA VAL A 130 -4.36 2.92 7.01
C VAL A 130 -5.61 3.68 6.57
N ARG A 131 -5.46 4.96 6.22
CA ARG A 131 -6.52 5.86 5.72
C ARG A 131 -7.68 6.06 6.71
N ASN A 132 -7.39 6.01 8.01
CA ASN A 132 -8.37 6.24 9.07
C ASN A 132 -8.48 7.73 9.40
N ALA A 133 -9.30 8.46 8.64
CA ALA A 133 -9.50 9.91 8.81
C ALA A 133 -10.06 10.28 10.20
N ARG A 134 -10.82 9.38 10.86
CA ARG A 134 -11.29 9.58 12.25
C ARG A 134 -10.11 9.65 13.22
N ASN A 135 -9.22 8.68 13.17
CA ASN A 135 -8.05 8.64 14.04
C ASN A 135 -7.08 9.79 13.73
N VAL A 136 -6.94 10.18 12.45
CA VAL A 136 -6.17 11.37 12.06
C VAL A 136 -6.73 12.62 12.77
N ARG A 137 -8.05 12.85 12.72
CA ARG A 137 -8.68 14.00 13.42
C ARG A 137 -8.46 13.95 14.93
N LEU A 138 -8.60 12.79 15.56
CA LEU A 138 -8.39 12.62 16.99
C LEU A 138 -6.95 12.92 17.39
N LEU A 139 -5.97 12.39 16.67
CA LEU A 139 -4.55 12.65 16.93
C LEU A 139 -4.22 14.13 16.77
N LEU A 140 -4.74 14.80 15.72
CA LEU A 140 -4.57 16.24 15.52
C LEU A 140 -5.19 17.06 16.64
N ALA A 141 -6.40 16.69 17.11
CA ALA A 141 -7.06 17.34 18.25
C ALA A 141 -6.24 17.23 19.54
N HIS A 142 -5.40 16.19 19.68
CA HIS A 142 -4.48 16.00 20.80
C HIS A 142 -3.05 16.52 20.50
N GLY A 143 -2.87 17.33 19.46
CA GLY A 143 -1.63 18.05 19.17
C GLY A 143 -0.60 17.27 18.36
N ALA A 144 -0.97 16.18 17.68
CA ALA A 144 -0.07 15.47 16.78
C ALA A 144 0.44 16.41 15.66
N ARG A 145 1.74 16.35 15.36
CA ARG A 145 2.39 17.22 14.38
C ARG A 145 2.29 16.63 12.98
N ILE A 146 1.69 17.40 12.07
CA ILE A 146 1.52 17.01 10.66
C ILE A 146 2.83 17.00 9.87
N GLU A 147 3.79 17.81 10.30
CA GLU A 147 5.11 17.95 9.69
C GLU A 147 6.18 17.01 10.28
N ALA A 148 5.79 16.13 11.23
CA ALA A 148 6.71 15.13 11.75
C ALA A 148 7.22 14.22 10.63
N VAL A 149 8.51 13.98 10.55
CA VAL A 149 9.10 13.11 9.52
C VAL A 149 9.62 11.81 10.13
N ASN A 150 9.39 10.70 9.44
CA ASN A 150 9.95 9.40 9.80
C ASN A 150 11.41 9.25 9.32
N LYS A 151 12.04 8.09 9.55
CA LYS A 151 13.43 7.82 9.13
C LYS A 151 13.65 7.83 7.61
N ALA A 152 12.58 7.71 6.82
CA ALA A 152 12.64 7.87 5.37
C ALA A 152 12.48 9.34 4.92
N GLY A 153 12.35 10.29 5.87
CA GLY A 153 12.14 11.70 5.58
C GLY A 153 10.73 12.05 5.12
N LEU A 154 9.75 11.14 5.33
CA LEU A 154 8.38 11.31 4.88
C LEU A 154 7.50 11.85 6.01
N THR A 155 6.65 12.82 5.71
CA THR A 155 5.53 13.23 6.56
C THR A 155 4.42 12.17 6.57
N PRO A 156 3.46 12.20 7.53
CA PRO A 156 2.32 11.28 7.52
C PRO A 156 1.55 11.25 6.19
N LEU A 157 1.37 12.42 5.55
CA LEU A 157 0.68 12.53 4.27
C LEU A 157 1.49 11.92 3.12
N GLU A 158 2.79 12.23 3.03
CA GLU A 158 3.68 11.65 2.00
C GLU A 158 3.77 10.13 2.14
N HIS A 159 3.93 9.64 3.37
CA HIS A 159 3.95 8.22 3.67
C HIS A 159 2.66 7.51 3.22
N ALA A 160 1.49 8.13 3.48
CA ALA A 160 0.20 7.58 3.07
C ALA A 160 0.01 7.58 1.55
N LEU A 161 0.36 8.69 0.87
CA LEU A 161 0.26 8.83 -0.59
C LEU A 161 1.14 7.83 -1.34
N GLN A 162 2.39 7.63 -0.89
CA GLN A 162 3.29 6.67 -1.53
C GLN A 162 2.76 5.23 -1.49
N ARG A 163 1.97 4.89 -0.48
CA ARG A 163 1.42 3.54 -0.26
C ARG A 163 -0.03 3.38 -0.71
N CYS A 164 -0.64 4.44 -1.22
CA CYS A 164 -2.02 4.43 -1.68
C CYS A 164 -2.17 3.51 -2.89
N ARG A 165 -3.10 2.57 -2.78
CA ARG A 165 -3.55 1.67 -3.85
C ARG A 165 -4.92 2.11 -4.33
N ASN A 166 -5.39 1.52 -5.42
CA ASN A 166 -6.70 1.85 -5.99
C ASN A 166 -7.87 1.68 -5.01
N SER A 167 -7.84 0.63 -4.16
CA SER A 167 -8.84 0.40 -3.10
C SER A 167 -8.82 1.45 -1.99
N ASP A 168 -7.79 2.26 -1.91
CA ASP A 168 -7.53 3.18 -0.82
C ASP A 168 -7.90 4.63 -1.15
N ILE A 169 -8.25 4.92 -2.41
CA ILE A 169 -8.40 6.28 -2.96
C ILE A 169 -9.43 7.11 -2.17
N GLU A 170 -10.57 6.50 -1.83
CA GLU A 170 -11.63 7.21 -1.07
C GLU A 170 -11.13 7.65 0.30
N GLY A 171 -10.60 6.71 1.09
CA GLY A 171 -10.04 7.03 2.41
C GLY A 171 -8.80 7.93 2.32
N MET A 172 -8.02 7.84 1.24
CA MET A 172 -6.87 8.71 1.01
C MET A 172 -7.29 10.16 0.78
N ALA A 173 -8.35 10.39 0.00
CA ALA A 173 -8.90 11.72 -0.21
C ALA A 173 -9.38 12.35 1.12
N ASP A 174 -10.06 11.57 1.97
CA ASP A 174 -10.52 12.03 3.28
C ASP A 174 -9.36 12.38 4.21
N VAL A 175 -8.31 11.55 4.25
CA VAL A 175 -7.11 11.81 5.08
C VAL A 175 -6.33 13.01 4.55
N ALA A 176 -6.16 13.13 3.23
CA ALA A 176 -5.46 14.25 2.63
C ALA A 176 -6.18 15.57 2.94
N GLU A 177 -7.51 15.60 2.82
CA GLU A 177 -8.31 16.77 3.15
C GLU A 177 -8.14 17.19 4.61
N VAL A 178 -8.23 16.24 5.54
CA VAL A 178 -8.05 16.52 6.97
C VAL A 178 -6.67 17.06 7.29
N LEU A 179 -5.61 16.45 6.75
CA LEU A 179 -4.24 16.86 7.02
C LEU A 179 -3.91 18.22 6.40
N LEU A 180 -4.38 18.49 5.18
CA LEU A 180 -4.18 19.80 4.52
C LEU A 180 -4.98 20.91 5.16
N GLN A 181 -6.19 20.63 5.68
CA GLN A 181 -7.01 21.62 6.41
C GLN A 181 -6.45 21.96 7.79
N ALA A 182 -5.80 21.01 8.46
CA ALA A 182 -5.21 21.21 9.80
C ALA A 182 -3.95 22.09 9.78
N GLN A 183 -3.40 22.37 8.61
CA GLN A 183 -2.21 23.20 8.49
C GLN A 183 -2.55 24.69 8.74
N PRO A 184 -1.69 25.43 9.48
CA PRO A 184 -1.83 26.87 9.59
C PRO A 184 -1.68 27.51 8.21
N ARG A 185 -2.77 27.96 7.62
CA ARG A 185 -2.70 28.72 6.36
C ARG A 185 -2.01 30.05 6.64
N ALA A 186 -0.87 30.29 5.97
CA ALA A 186 -0.33 31.64 5.90
C ALA A 186 -1.41 32.58 5.35
N PRO A 187 -1.63 33.75 5.95
CA PRO A 187 -2.62 34.71 5.46
C PRO A 187 -2.26 35.06 3.99
N ASP A 188 -3.28 34.98 3.11
CA ASP A 188 -3.09 35.39 1.72
C ASP A 188 -2.83 36.90 1.66
N THR A 189 -1.55 37.28 1.62
CA THR A 189 -1.09 38.65 1.60
C THR A 189 -1.17 39.32 0.22
N ARG A 190 -1.69 38.59 -0.80
CA ARG A 190 -1.84 39.16 -2.14
C ARG A 190 -2.84 40.33 -2.17
N PRO A 191 -2.57 41.38 -2.96
CA PRO A 191 -3.54 42.45 -3.17
C PRO A 191 -4.89 41.93 -3.67
N PHE A 192 -5.99 42.57 -3.26
CA PHE A 192 -7.35 42.16 -3.59
C PHE A 192 -7.58 41.93 -5.10
N ALA A 193 -7.03 42.77 -5.94
CA ALA A 193 -7.07 42.63 -7.40
C ALA A 193 -6.36 41.35 -7.90
N ALA A 194 -5.26 40.96 -7.29
CA ALA A 194 -4.55 39.72 -7.64
C ALA A 194 -5.29 38.47 -7.16
N ARG A 195 -6.16 38.57 -6.14
CA ARG A 195 -7.03 37.49 -5.70
C ARG A 195 -8.20 37.27 -6.67
N LEU A 196 -8.73 38.35 -7.27
CA LEU A 196 -9.88 38.30 -8.20
C LEU A 196 -9.49 38.01 -9.65
N PHE A 197 -8.36 38.54 -10.10
CA PHE A 197 -7.95 38.53 -11.53
C PHE A 197 -6.57 37.91 -11.76
N GLY A 198 -5.87 37.48 -10.71
CA GLY A 198 -4.55 36.88 -10.81
C GLY A 198 -4.59 35.41 -11.24
N LYS A 199 -3.49 34.94 -11.86
CA LYS A 199 -3.22 33.51 -12.06
C LYS A 199 -3.34 32.77 -10.73
N ALA A 200 -3.73 31.47 -10.78
CA ALA A 200 -3.89 30.59 -9.62
C ALA A 200 -2.88 30.88 -8.51
N ALA A 201 -3.32 30.76 -7.24
CA ALA A 201 -2.44 30.96 -6.09
C ALA A 201 -1.10 30.22 -6.33
N PRO A 202 0.04 30.76 -5.84
CA PRO A 202 1.27 29.98 -5.79
C PRO A 202 0.95 28.63 -5.18
N THR A 203 1.44 27.58 -5.79
CA THR A 203 1.31 26.20 -5.26
C THR A 203 1.59 26.23 -3.77
N ASP A 204 0.64 25.70 -2.98
CA ASP A 204 0.74 25.63 -1.53
C ASP A 204 2.14 25.07 -1.18
N PRO A 205 2.98 25.81 -0.43
CA PRO A 205 4.35 25.38 -0.11
C PRO A 205 4.40 24.04 0.62
N LEU A 206 3.26 23.59 1.12
CA LEU A 206 3.09 22.34 1.87
C LEU A 206 2.86 21.13 0.96
N ILE A 207 2.59 21.36 -0.33
CA ILE A 207 2.41 20.28 -1.32
C ILE A 207 3.70 20.08 -2.07
N SER A 208 4.48 19.07 -1.66
CA SER A 208 5.75 18.73 -2.30
C SER A 208 5.56 18.23 -3.74
N PRO A 209 6.57 18.36 -4.61
CA PRO A 209 6.56 17.73 -5.93
C PRO A 209 6.29 16.20 -5.84
N THR A 210 6.86 15.53 -4.85
CA THR A 210 6.69 14.09 -4.62
C THR A 210 5.25 13.71 -4.30
N MET A 211 4.51 14.57 -3.58
CA MET A 211 3.08 14.37 -3.34
C MET A 211 2.30 14.43 -4.66
N ARG A 212 2.58 15.40 -5.53
CA ARG A 212 1.94 15.51 -6.85
C ARG A 212 2.24 14.31 -7.74
N GLU A 213 3.49 13.88 -7.78
CA GLU A 213 3.89 12.65 -8.49
C GLU A 213 3.14 11.43 -7.96
N SER A 214 2.97 11.31 -6.65
CA SER A 214 2.20 10.22 -6.03
C SER A 214 0.73 10.26 -6.46
N VAL A 215 0.10 11.45 -6.48
CA VAL A 215 -1.29 11.60 -6.95
C VAL A 215 -1.41 11.27 -8.44
N GLN A 216 -0.43 11.71 -9.26
CA GLN A 216 -0.40 11.36 -10.68
C GLN A 216 -0.27 9.85 -10.90
N ARG A 217 0.59 9.18 -10.13
CA ARG A 217 0.73 7.70 -10.15
C ARG A 217 -0.58 7.02 -9.76
N ILE A 218 -1.22 7.46 -8.66
CA ILE A 218 -2.51 6.92 -8.20
C ILE A 218 -3.55 7.02 -9.32
N GLY A 219 -3.63 8.16 -9.99
CA GLY A 219 -4.56 8.36 -11.11
C GLY A 219 -4.25 7.45 -12.30
N THR A 220 -2.98 7.32 -12.67
CA THR A 220 -2.54 6.43 -13.75
C THR A 220 -2.89 4.97 -13.45
N ASP A 221 -2.59 4.51 -12.23
CA ASP A 221 -2.91 3.17 -11.78
C ASP A 221 -4.42 2.91 -11.78
N PHE A 222 -5.21 3.88 -11.32
CA PHE A 222 -6.67 3.77 -11.31
C PHE A 222 -7.25 3.69 -12.73
N GLU A 223 -6.84 4.59 -13.62
CA GLU A 223 -7.36 4.60 -15.01
C GLU A 223 -6.95 3.33 -15.76
N PHE A 224 -5.76 2.79 -15.49
CA PHE A 224 -5.34 1.51 -16.06
C PHE A 224 -6.25 0.35 -15.63
N HIS A 225 -6.68 0.32 -14.36
CA HIS A 225 -7.48 -0.77 -13.80
C HIS A 225 -8.99 -0.49 -13.80
N ARG A 226 -9.43 0.70 -14.22
CA ARG A 226 -10.83 1.17 -14.13
C ARG A 226 -11.86 0.13 -14.65
N SER A 227 -11.57 -0.53 -15.76
CA SER A 227 -12.48 -1.52 -16.35
C SER A 227 -12.67 -2.79 -15.52
N GLY A 228 -11.77 -3.05 -14.56
CA GLY A 228 -11.83 -4.19 -13.62
C GLY A 228 -12.45 -3.83 -12.27
N PHE A 229 -12.82 -2.56 -12.05
CA PHE A 229 -13.48 -2.14 -10.81
C PHE A 229 -14.94 -2.61 -10.77
N ASN A 230 -15.45 -2.80 -9.55
CA ASN A 230 -16.87 -3.00 -9.33
C ASN A 230 -17.63 -1.74 -9.83
N PRO A 231 -18.61 -1.90 -10.75
CA PRO A 231 -19.41 -0.78 -11.24
C PRO A 231 -20.04 0.09 -10.14
N ASP A 232 -20.41 -0.53 -9.00
CA ASP A 232 -21.05 0.18 -7.88
C ASP A 232 -20.08 1.11 -7.12
N SER A 233 -18.76 0.87 -7.19
CA SER A 233 -17.75 1.66 -6.49
C SER A 233 -16.94 2.59 -7.39
N VAL A 234 -16.92 2.36 -8.71
CA VAL A 234 -16.05 3.10 -9.62
C VAL A 234 -16.35 4.61 -9.64
N ASP A 235 -17.60 5.00 -9.49
CA ASP A 235 -18.00 6.41 -9.51
C ASP A 235 -17.57 7.12 -8.21
N ALA A 236 -17.75 6.47 -7.06
CA ALA A 236 -17.29 7.01 -5.76
C ALA A 236 -15.77 7.16 -5.73
N THR A 237 -15.05 6.14 -6.18
CA THR A 237 -13.57 6.17 -6.27
C THR A 237 -13.09 7.23 -7.25
N SER A 238 -13.79 7.42 -8.40
CA SER A 238 -13.47 8.49 -9.37
C SER A 238 -13.66 9.86 -8.76
N ALA A 239 -14.77 10.10 -8.05
CA ALA A 239 -15.04 11.38 -7.39
C ALA A 239 -14.01 11.67 -6.28
N ALA A 240 -13.55 10.65 -5.56
CA ALA A 240 -12.49 10.78 -4.57
C ALA A 240 -11.13 11.12 -5.23
N LEU A 241 -10.84 10.51 -6.37
CA LEU A 241 -9.64 10.84 -7.16
C LEU A 241 -9.69 12.28 -7.68
N ASP A 242 -10.85 12.75 -8.15
CA ASP A 242 -11.03 14.14 -8.56
C ASP A 242 -10.77 15.11 -7.40
N ARG A 243 -11.19 14.76 -6.18
CA ARG A 243 -10.84 15.54 -4.97
C ARG A 243 -9.32 15.61 -4.76
N LEU A 244 -8.61 14.48 -4.93
CA LEU A 244 -7.14 14.46 -4.82
C LEU A 244 -6.50 15.37 -5.88
N TYR A 245 -6.94 15.32 -7.14
CA TYR A 245 -6.42 16.21 -8.18
C TYR A 245 -6.58 17.69 -7.81
N VAL A 246 -7.76 18.07 -7.29
CA VAL A 246 -8.03 19.44 -6.84
C VAL A 246 -7.15 19.82 -5.65
N LEU A 247 -7.08 18.98 -4.62
CA LEU A 247 -6.31 19.24 -3.40
C LEU A 247 -4.82 19.46 -3.68
N PHE A 248 -4.24 18.67 -4.60
CA PHE A 248 -2.81 18.73 -4.91
C PHE A 248 -2.46 19.58 -6.13
N GLY A 249 -3.44 20.17 -6.81
CA GLY A 249 -3.22 20.96 -8.02
C GLY A 249 -2.61 20.14 -9.16
N VAL A 250 -3.05 18.89 -9.31
CA VAL A 250 -2.60 17.95 -10.34
C VAL A 250 -3.65 17.88 -11.44
N ALA A 251 -3.19 17.91 -12.71
CA ALA A 251 -4.10 17.70 -13.83
C ALA A 251 -4.66 16.26 -13.81
N PRO A 252 -5.98 16.08 -14.00
CA PRO A 252 -6.56 14.76 -14.09
C PRO A 252 -5.90 13.89 -15.15
N VAL A 253 -5.64 12.63 -14.84
CA VAL A 253 -5.18 11.65 -15.83
C VAL A 253 -6.33 11.39 -16.80
N PRO A 254 -6.09 11.46 -18.12
CA PRO A 254 -7.12 11.16 -19.11
C PRO A 254 -7.67 9.74 -18.93
N ARG A 255 -8.99 9.58 -19.15
CA ARG A 255 -9.59 8.25 -19.17
C ARG A 255 -8.93 7.38 -20.22
N ARG A 256 -8.50 6.20 -19.80
CA ARG A 256 -7.91 5.22 -20.69
C ARG A 256 -8.95 4.74 -21.71
N SER A 257 -8.64 4.87 -22.98
CA SER A 257 -9.46 4.34 -24.08
C SER A 257 -8.77 3.11 -24.67
N MET A 258 -9.38 1.95 -24.47
CA MET A 258 -8.89 0.72 -25.09
C MET A 258 -9.19 0.70 -26.59
N HIS A 259 -8.30 0.06 -27.34
CA HIS A 259 -8.48 -0.17 -28.77
C HIS A 259 -9.73 -1.01 -29.04
N ASP A 260 -10.50 -0.64 -30.05
CA ASP A 260 -11.77 -1.29 -30.42
C ASP A 260 -11.61 -2.64 -31.14
N GLY A 261 -10.37 -3.06 -31.38
CA GLY A 261 -10.04 -4.29 -32.12
C GLY A 261 -10.30 -4.21 -33.65
N LYS A 262 -10.65 -3.04 -34.19
CA LYS A 262 -11.00 -2.86 -35.60
C LYS A 262 -10.14 -1.85 -36.33
N ALA A 263 -9.87 -0.71 -35.70
CA ALA A 263 -9.05 0.35 -36.28
C ALA A 263 -7.59 -0.12 -36.45
N PRO A 264 -6.81 0.50 -37.37
CA PRO A 264 -5.37 0.22 -37.46
C PRO A 264 -4.64 0.56 -36.15
N ILE A 265 -3.74 -0.31 -35.71
CA ILE A 265 -2.92 -0.13 -34.53
C ILE A 265 -1.65 0.62 -34.90
N VAL A 266 -1.51 1.86 -34.46
CA VAL A 266 -0.40 2.74 -34.79
C VAL A 266 0.10 3.43 -33.53
N ALA A 267 1.36 3.22 -33.18
CA ALA A 267 2.06 3.99 -32.15
C ALA A 267 2.72 5.23 -32.76
N LYS A 268 2.57 6.38 -32.08
CA LYS A 268 3.03 7.69 -32.55
C LYS A 268 4.26 8.22 -31.82
N ALA A 269 4.55 7.68 -30.64
CA ALA A 269 5.67 8.13 -29.81
C ALA A 269 7.02 8.04 -30.55
N ALA A 270 7.98 8.88 -30.14
CA ALA A 270 9.26 9.01 -30.87
C ALA A 270 10.17 7.79 -30.65
N SER A 271 10.38 7.39 -29.41
CA SER A 271 11.26 6.24 -29.08
C SER A 271 10.52 4.91 -29.07
N ARG A 272 11.25 3.81 -29.25
CA ARG A 272 10.65 2.46 -29.16
C ARG A 272 10.11 2.13 -27.78
N GLN A 273 10.76 2.62 -26.75
CA GLN A 273 10.30 2.43 -25.36
C GLN A 273 8.98 3.16 -25.10
N GLU A 274 8.87 4.43 -25.53
CA GLU A 274 7.61 5.19 -25.42
C GLU A 274 6.49 4.55 -26.28
N ARG A 275 6.81 4.01 -27.45
CA ARG A 275 5.85 3.25 -28.27
C ARG A 275 5.37 1.99 -27.59
N HIS A 276 6.25 1.27 -26.87
CA HIS A 276 5.83 0.10 -26.11
C HIS A 276 4.84 0.49 -25.01
N GLN A 277 5.10 1.59 -24.29
CA GLN A 277 4.20 2.12 -23.29
C GLN A 277 2.85 2.58 -23.89
N GLU A 278 2.89 3.31 -25.01
CA GLU A 278 1.69 3.74 -25.74
C GLU A 278 0.83 2.54 -26.19
N LEU A 279 1.46 1.51 -26.75
CA LEU A 279 0.78 0.27 -27.15
C LEU A 279 0.27 -0.52 -25.95
N TRP A 280 1.00 -0.50 -24.84
CA TRP A 280 0.55 -1.10 -23.58
C TRP A 280 -0.76 -0.45 -23.12
N GLU A 281 -0.80 0.85 -23.07
CA GLU A 281 -2.00 1.60 -22.66
C GLU A 281 -3.17 1.40 -23.63
N LEU A 282 -2.89 1.27 -24.91
CA LEU A 282 -3.90 1.12 -25.94
C LEU A 282 -4.49 -0.31 -26.03
N LEU A 283 -3.66 -1.35 -25.85
CA LEU A 283 -4.00 -2.72 -26.25
C LEU A 283 -4.08 -3.70 -25.08
N VAL A 284 -3.38 -3.46 -23.96
CA VAL A 284 -3.24 -4.45 -22.89
C VAL A 284 -4.32 -4.27 -21.84
N PRO A 285 -5.22 -5.23 -21.61
CA PRO A 285 -6.23 -5.12 -20.56
C PRO A 285 -5.61 -5.16 -19.16
N SER A 286 -6.33 -4.65 -18.17
CA SER A 286 -5.91 -4.70 -16.76
C SER A 286 -5.84 -6.13 -16.20
N SER A 287 -6.55 -7.07 -16.81
CA SER A 287 -6.54 -8.48 -16.46
C SER A 287 -6.83 -9.36 -17.67
N GLY A 288 -6.31 -10.59 -17.65
CA GLY A 288 -6.53 -11.56 -18.75
C GLY A 288 -5.66 -11.31 -19.98
N ALA A 289 -6.01 -11.99 -21.06
CA ALA A 289 -5.36 -11.87 -22.36
C ALA A 289 -5.88 -10.65 -23.14
N ALA A 290 -5.09 -10.13 -24.06
CA ALA A 290 -5.49 -9.05 -24.94
C ALA A 290 -6.55 -9.49 -25.98
N MET A 291 -7.24 -8.54 -26.60
CA MET A 291 -8.21 -8.83 -27.67
C MET A 291 -7.53 -9.23 -28.98
N THR A 292 -6.34 -8.73 -29.23
CA THR A 292 -5.59 -8.92 -30.47
C THR A 292 -4.23 -9.56 -30.20
N VAL A 293 -3.66 -10.19 -31.23
CA VAL A 293 -2.29 -10.73 -31.17
C VAL A 293 -1.29 -9.63 -30.90
N GLN A 294 -1.48 -8.43 -31.47
CA GLN A 294 -0.63 -7.27 -31.22
C GLN A 294 -0.64 -6.89 -29.75
N GLY A 295 -1.82 -6.82 -29.14
CA GLY A 295 -1.96 -6.54 -27.71
C GLY A 295 -1.29 -7.61 -26.85
N GLU A 296 -1.39 -8.87 -27.26
CA GLU A 296 -0.79 -9.99 -26.53
C GLU A 296 0.74 -9.98 -26.62
N VAL A 297 1.29 -9.67 -27.77
CA VAL A 297 2.74 -9.48 -27.98
C VAL A 297 3.29 -8.39 -27.04
N ILE A 298 2.63 -7.25 -26.96
CA ILE A 298 3.01 -6.16 -26.04
C ILE A 298 2.82 -6.58 -24.59
N ARG A 299 1.72 -7.28 -24.26
CA ARG A 299 1.44 -7.76 -22.91
C ARG A 299 2.49 -8.76 -22.42
N ILE A 300 2.85 -9.73 -23.24
CA ILE A 300 3.84 -10.76 -22.86
C ILE A 300 5.21 -10.13 -22.67
N SER A 301 5.69 -9.33 -23.64
CA SER A 301 7.01 -8.67 -23.55
C SER A 301 7.12 -7.78 -22.30
N GLY A 302 6.11 -6.96 -22.03
CA GLY A 302 6.09 -6.09 -20.85
C GLY A 302 6.00 -6.86 -19.52
N ARG A 303 5.22 -7.95 -19.46
CA ARG A 303 5.17 -8.78 -18.25
C ARG A 303 6.46 -9.54 -17.98
N ILE A 304 7.14 -10.02 -19.02
CA ILE A 304 8.47 -10.61 -18.88
C ILE A 304 9.46 -9.58 -18.33
N ALA A 305 9.46 -8.37 -18.89
CA ALA A 305 10.33 -7.28 -18.41
C ALA A 305 10.03 -6.93 -16.95
N ALA A 306 8.77 -6.75 -16.58
CA ALA A 306 8.38 -6.44 -15.21
C ALA A 306 8.77 -7.53 -14.21
N GLU A 307 8.64 -8.81 -14.59
CA GLU A 307 9.02 -9.92 -13.72
C GLU A 307 10.54 -10.05 -13.53
N LEU A 308 11.32 -9.87 -14.58
CA LEU A 308 12.78 -10.04 -14.49
C LEU A 308 13.48 -8.79 -13.94
N ASP A 309 13.16 -7.60 -14.48
CA ASP A 309 13.85 -6.36 -14.11
C ASP A 309 13.30 -5.74 -12.82
N GLY A 310 11.99 -5.87 -12.61
CA GLY A 310 11.31 -5.29 -11.43
C GLY A 310 11.23 -6.22 -10.23
N ASN A 311 11.19 -7.54 -10.46
CA ASN A 311 10.92 -8.54 -9.42
C ASN A 311 12.00 -9.63 -9.33
N GLY A 312 13.05 -9.55 -10.12
CA GLY A 312 14.18 -10.50 -10.10
C GLY A 312 13.80 -11.93 -10.44
N GLY A 313 12.67 -12.15 -11.15
CA GLY A 313 12.22 -13.47 -11.56
C GLY A 313 11.69 -14.37 -10.43
N VAL A 314 11.26 -13.77 -9.30
CA VAL A 314 10.77 -14.53 -8.12
C VAL A 314 9.52 -15.34 -8.46
N ASN A 315 8.61 -14.77 -9.28
CA ASN A 315 7.36 -15.45 -9.66
C ASN A 315 7.46 -16.18 -11.00
N TRP A 316 8.67 -16.37 -11.54
CA TRP A 316 8.86 -17.07 -12.80
C TRP A 316 8.50 -18.55 -12.68
N ASP A 317 7.50 -18.98 -13.41
CA ASP A 317 6.97 -20.34 -13.42
C ASP A 317 6.75 -20.89 -14.85
N GLY A 318 6.13 -22.08 -14.96
CA GLY A 318 5.81 -22.70 -16.25
C GLY A 318 4.86 -21.86 -17.13
N GLN A 319 4.02 -21.00 -16.53
CA GLN A 319 3.14 -20.11 -17.29
C GLN A 319 3.93 -19.00 -17.99
N PHE A 320 4.93 -18.40 -17.32
CA PHE A 320 5.84 -17.44 -17.94
C PHE A 320 6.63 -18.08 -19.09
N ALA A 321 7.09 -19.32 -18.91
CA ALA A 321 7.78 -20.03 -19.98
C ALA A 321 6.88 -20.25 -21.21
N GLN A 322 5.61 -20.63 -21.01
CA GLN A 322 4.62 -20.76 -22.08
C GLN A 322 4.31 -19.42 -22.76
N MET A 323 4.21 -18.33 -22.01
CA MET A 323 4.06 -16.98 -22.56
C MET A 323 5.24 -16.59 -23.44
N ALA A 324 6.46 -16.88 -23.00
CA ALA A 324 7.67 -16.61 -23.79
C ALA A 324 7.70 -17.40 -25.10
N ASP A 325 7.28 -18.69 -25.08
CA ASP A 325 7.12 -19.48 -26.30
C ASP A 325 6.06 -18.93 -27.23
N ALA A 326 4.90 -18.51 -26.68
CA ALA A 326 3.84 -17.89 -27.46
C ALA A 326 4.28 -16.57 -28.11
N LEU A 327 5.07 -15.76 -27.40
CA LEU A 327 5.65 -14.53 -27.96
C LEU A 327 6.49 -14.84 -29.21
N LEU A 328 7.37 -15.85 -29.13
CA LEU A 328 8.19 -16.23 -30.27
C LEU A 328 7.35 -16.68 -31.49
N LEU A 329 6.28 -17.45 -31.23
CA LEU A 329 5.36 -17.85 -32.29
C LEU A 329 4.67 -16.65 -32.93
N HIS A 330 4.22 -15.70 -32.15
CA HIS A 330 3.59 -14.48 -32.65
C HIS A 330 4.54 -13.63 -33.48
N LEU A 331 5.79 -13.44 -33.05
CA LEU A 331 6.81 -12.68 -33.78
C LEU A 331 7.16 -13.32 -35.15
N GLY A 332 6.92 -14.63 -35.29
CA GLY A 332 7.05 -15.37 -36.54
C GLY A 332 5.79 -15.43 -37.40
N SER A 333 4.67 -14.86 -36.95
CA SER A 333 3.36 -14.90 -37.63
C SER A 333 3.04 -13.59 -38.35
N GLY A 334 1.97 -13.59 -39.19
CA GLY A 334 1.57 -12.41 -39.96
C GLY A 334 2.70 -11.91 -40.86
N ASN A 335 2.93 -10.59 -40.85
CA ASN A 335 4.13 -10.00 -41.40
C ASN A 335 5.26 -10.21 -40.38
N ALA A 336 5.93 -11.37 -40.45
CA ALA A 336 6.96 -11.77 -39.52
C ALA A 336 8.14 -10.77 -39.46
N LEU A 337 8.80 -10.69 -38.31
CA LEU A 337 10.08 -9.99 -38.22
C LEU A 337 11.08 -10.53 -39.25
N PRO A 338 12.02 -9.71 -39.76
CA PRO A 338 13.14 -10.17 -40.56
C PRO A 338 13.93 -11.29 -39.85
N ALA A 339 14.52 -12.21 -40.61
CA ALA A 339 15.21 -13.39 -40.05
C ALA A 339 16.22 -13.02 -38.95
N PRO A 340 17.10 -12.01 -39.12
CA PRO A 340 18.05 -11.65 -38.05
C PRO A 340 17.37 -11.22 -36.75
N GLU A 341 16.26 -10.45 -36.82
CA GLU A 341 15.52 -10.00 -35.64
C GLU A 341 14.73 -11.17 -34.97
N ARG A 342 14.25 -12.14 -35.73
CA ARG A 342 13.64 -13.37 -35.20
C ARG A 342 14.64 -14.24 -34.48
N ASP A 343 15.84 -14.42 -35.05
CA ASP A 343 16.92 -15.19 -34.44
C ASP A 343 17.39 -14.52 -33.15
N GLU A 344 17.49 -13.20 -33.12
CA GLU A 344 17.75 -12.39 -31.94
C GLU A 344 16.65 -12.58 -30.88
N ALA A 345 15.38 -12.49 -31.25
CA ALA A 345 14.25 -12.73 -30.35
C ALA A 345 14.29 -14.13 -29.74
N ALA A 346 14.59 -15.16 -30.57
CA ALA A 346 14.71 -16.53 -30.10
C ALA A 346 15.84 -16.71 -29.07
N ALA A 347 17.01 -16.07 -29.32
CA ALA A 347 18.13 -16.08 -28.39
C ALA A 347 17.71 -15.42 -27.04
N ILE A 348 17.14 -14.21 -27.07
CA ILE A 348 16.68 -13.51 -25.85
C ILE A 348 15.62 -14.33 -25.12
N ILE A 349 14.65 -14.96 -25.81
CA ILE A 349 13.64 -15.81 -25.20
C ILE A 349 14.27 -17.03 -24.52
N GLY A 350 15.32 -17.62 -25.13
CA GLY A 350 16.11 -18.67 -24.50
C GLY A 350 16.79 -18.22 -23.20
N GLU A 351 17.22 -16.98 -23.14
CA GLU A 351 17.82 -16.36 -21.95
C GLU A 351 16.79 -16.03 -20.86
N VAL A 352 15.68 -15.38 -21.22
CA VAL A 352 14.65 -15.01 -20.23
C VAL A 352 14.02 -16.23 -19.56
N LYS A 353 13.94 -17.38 -20.26
CA LYS A 353 13.54 -18.64 -19.64
C LYS A 353 14.49 -19.13 -18.55
N ARG A 354 15.74 -18.66 -18.56
CA ARG A 354 16.74 -18.89 -17.52
C ARG A 354 16.84 -17.72 -16.54
N LYS A 355 15.88 -16.80 -16.57
CA LYS A 355 15.72 -15.63 -15.71
C LYS A 355 16.77 -14.53 -15.91
N TYR A 356 17.31 -14.39 -17.11
CA TYR A 356 18.18 -13.29 -17.51
C TYR A 356 17.94 -12.96 -19.00
N GLY A 357 18.58 -11.93 -19.54
CA GLY A 357 18.46 -11.55 -20.94
C GLY A 357 18.03 -10.09 -21.12
N ASP A 358 18.13 -9.58 -22.33
CA ASP A 358 17.78 -8.20 -22.66
C ASP A 358 16.26 -8.04 -22.88
N THR A 359 15.54 -7.87 -21.78
CA THR A 359 14.08 -7.66 -21.77
C THR A 359 13.68 -6.38 -22.49
N ARG A 360 14.51 -5.32 -22.42
CA ARG A 360 14.30 -4.06 -23.13
C ARG A 360 14.31 -4.29 -24.64
N ARG A 361 15.32 -5.02 -25.13
CA ARG A 361 15.42 -5.36 -26.55
C ARG A 361 14.25 -6.23 -27.00
N LEU A 362 13.78 -7.15 -26.16
CA LEU A 362 12.58 -7.95 -26.41
C LEU A 362 11.33 -7.07 -26.60
N CYS A 363 11.15 -6.06 -25.77
CA CYS A 363 10.05 -5.07 -25.93
C CYS A 363 10.19 -4.28 -27.22
N GLU A 364 11.41 -3.90 -27.62
CA GLU A 364 11.65 -3.21 -28.89
C GLU A 364 11.30 -4.08 -30.11
N LEU A 365 11.62 -5.37 -30.08
CA LEU A 365 11.25 -6.33 -31.12
C LEU A 365 9.74 -6.54 -31.19
N ALA A 366 9.06 -6.56 -30.04
CA ALA A 366 7.61 -6.60 -29.96
C ALA A 366 6.96 -5.38 -30.65
N VAL A 367 7.46 -4.19 -30.37
CA VAL A 367 7.01 -2.95 -31.05
C VAL A 367 7.25 -2.98 -32.55
N ALA A 368 8.43 -3.48 -32.98
CA ALA A 368 8.77 -3.61 -34.40
C ALA A 368 7.78 -4.55 -35.12
N TRP A 369 7.45 -5.69 -34.50
CA TRP A 369 6.47 -6.61 -35.07
C TRP A 369 5.06 -6.00 -35.16
N VAL A 370 4.61 -5.28 -34.13
CA VAL A 370 3.30 -4.58 -34.18
C VAL A 370 3.27 -3.58 -35.30
N ALA A 371 4.34 -2.82 -35.53
CA ALA A 371 4.44 -1.85 -36.65
C ALA A 371 4.34 -2.51 -38.04
N LEU A 372 4.82 -3.75 -38.18
CA LEU A 372 4.66 -4.52 -39.43
C LEU A 372 3.22 -5.06 -39.60
N ASN A 373 2.46 -5.14 -38.53
CA ASN A 373 1.10 -5.71 -38.48
C ASN A 373 0.08 -4.69 -37.97
N PRO A 374 -0.17 -3.58 -38.66
CA PRO A 374 -1.08 -2.54 -38.18
C PRO A 374 -2.56 -2.97 -38.19
N SER A 375 -2.94 -3.92 -39.05
CA SER A 375 -4.32 -4.44 -39.05
C SER A 375 -4.52 -5.41 -37.87
N PRO A 376 -5.54 -5.20 -37.02
CA PRO A 376 -5.78 -6.06 -35.87
C PRO A 376 -5.95 -7.52 -36.24
N ILE A 377 -5.24 -8.39 -35.55
CA ILE A 377 -5.33 -9.85 -35.68
C ILE A 377 -6.02 -10.38 -34.43
N ALA A 378 -7.18 -11.05 -34.60
CA ALA A 378 -7.89 -11.61 -33.45
C ALA A 378 -7.02 -12.65 -32.72
N LEU A 379 -6.93 -12.55 -31.40
CA LEU A 379 -6.15 -13.49 -30.61
C LEU A 379 -6.93 -14.79 -30.40
N PRO A 380 -6.42 -15.95 -30.80
CA PRO A 380 -6.93 -17.24 -30.38
C PRO A 380 -6.80 -17.40 -28.86
N ARG A 381 -7.67 -18.20 -28.24
CA ARG A 381 -7.63 -18.43 -26.79
C ARG A 381 -6.24 -18.97 -26.39
N PRO A 382 -5.49 -18.24 -25.55
CA PRO A 382 -4.17 -18.69 -25.13
C PRO A 382 -4.22 -19.98 -24.29
N ALA A 383 -3.17 -20.79 -24.37
CA ALA A 383 -3.01 -22.01 -23.58
C ALA A 383 -2.60 -21.73 -22.12
N TYR A 384 -2.06 -20.54 -21.84
CA TYR A 384 -1.65 -20.07 -20.52
C TYR A 384 -2.73 -19.18 -19.88
N LYS A 385 -2.70 -19.09 -18.54
CA LYS A 385 -3.74 -18.40 -17.74
C LYS A 385 -3.29 -17.08 -17.12
N ARG A 386 -2.05 -16.67 -17.34
CA ARG A 386 -1.50 -15.40 -16.77
C ARG A 386 -1.74 -14.21 -17.66
#